data_33f7bbe359c2e411f92f54043d8e9f2f
#
_entry.id   33f7bbe359c2e411f92f54043d8e9f2f
#
_cell.length_a   1.000
_cell.length_b   1.000
_cell.length_c   1.000
_cell.angle_alpha   90.00
_cell.angle_beta   90.00
_cell.angle_gamma   90.00
#
_symmetry.space_group_name_H-M   'P 1'
#
loop_
_entity.id
_entity.type
_entity.pdbx_description
1 polymer ?
#
loop_
_entity_poly.entity_id
_entity_poly.type
_entity_poly.pdbx_seq_one_letter_code
_entity_poly.pdbx_strand_id
1 'polypeptide(L)'
;MPAEAPRLLSGAMMVRDDGLVLLVQHPAASPFAGKWSMPLTGVPDHEAAEDALERMLRDSLHVEPGAYDFLDTIYVSAVVNGERFIVNAFTCVEWTGEPRFGTEAYADAVWVSPGAPGAVDLLPEVRLWLKTAFEEEAGAIVAREYDSEMLIADLASARGDLIAALDAVPLHQRALADGSGWSPLSILARVADMEAYYRNEVRRCLSSVGQRWRVFNEVQWEDAFRIRPIEDERILRDRFAAVSGETRAYLNDATPELLAVYLDHPERGVVQVGDRFERIATHYRTFAGHIRGMTQAFAAGVSRV
;
A
#
# COMPACT_ATOMS: atom_id res chain seq x y z
N MET A 1 -19.42 16.08 12.41
CA MET A 1 -18.22 15.99 13.28
C MET A 1 -17.02 16.00 12.39
N PRO A 2 -15.95 16.79 12.64
CA PRO A 2 -14.72 16.63 11.87
C PRO A 2 -14.25 15.19 12.03
N ALA A 3 -13.80 14.58 10.94
CA ALA A 3 -13.19 13.25 10.99
C ALA A 3 -11.98 13.35 11.92
N GLU A 4 -11.92 12.45 12.90
CA GLU A 4 -10.77 12.37 13.80
C GLU A 4 -9.53 12.04 12.96
N ALA A 5 -8.42 12.72 13.24
CA ALA A 5 -7.17 12.48 12.51
C ALA A 5 -6.76 11.00 12.69
N PRO A 6 -6.25 10.34 11.65
CA PRO A 6 -5.80 8.96 11.77
C PRO A 6 -4.68 8.86 12.83
N ARG A 7 -4.75 7.83 13.66
CA ARG A 7 -3.72 7.58 14.69
C ARG A 7 -2.52 6.88 14.07
N LEU A 8 -1.33 7.26 14.51
CA LEU A 8 -0.09 6.66 14.04
C LEU A 8 0.23 5.38 14.83
N LEU A 9 0.60 4.35 14.09
CA LEU A 9 1.12 3.09 14.63
C LEU A 9 2.51 2.82 14.07
N SER A 10 3.30 2.05 14.80
CA SER A 10 4.53 1.43 14.33
C SER A 10 4.33 -0.08 14.22
N GLY A 11 4.85 -0.70 13.17
CA GLY A 11 4.69 -2.11 12.88
C GLY A 11 6.02 -2.80 12.59
N ALA A 12 6.22 -4.01 13.14
CA ALA A 12 7.41 -4.81 12.94
C ALA A 12 7.15 -5.97 11.96
N MET A 13 7.74 -5.92 10.78
CA MET A 13 7.85 -7.09 9.92
C MET A 13 9.11 -7.86 10.30
N MET A 14 8.97 -8.75 11.27
CA MET A 14 10.08 -9.64 11.67
C MET A 14 10.25 -10.74 10.65
N VAL A 15 11.44 -10.84 10.07
CA VAL A 15 11.78 -11.82 9.03
C VAL A 15 12.90 -12.72 9.53
N ARG A 16 12.64 -14.02 9.65
CA ARG A 16 13.64 -15.02 10.02
C ARG A 16 14.57 -15.37 8.84
N ASP A 17 15.72 -16.00 9.15
CA ASP A 17 16.69 -16.47 8.16
C ASP A 17 16.10 -17.43 7.11
N ASP A 18 15.03 -18.16 7.46
CA ASP A 18 14.31 -19.06 6.55
C ASP A 18 13.24 -18.34 5.72
N GLY A 19 13.15 -17.00 5.81
CA GLY A 19 12.21 -16.18 5.05
C GLY A 19 10.79 -16.18 5.60
N LEU A 20 10.54 -16.78 6.77
CA LEU A 20 9.22 -16.70 7.42
C LEU A 20 9.05 -15.37 8.14
N VAL A 21 7.82 -14.87 8.12
CA VAL A 21 7.43 -13.62 8.81
C VAL A 21 6.55 -13.92 10.01
N LEU A 22 6.70 -13.09 11.06
CA LEU A 22 5.88 -13.18 12.25
C LEU A 22 4.54 -12.46 12.04
N LEU A 23 3.46 -13.20 12.24
CA LEU A 23 2.11 -12.65 12.37
C LEU A 23 1.60 -12.87 13.79
N VAL A 24 0.83 -11.90 14.29
CA VAL A 24 0.20 -11.94 15.61
C VAL A 24 -1.30 -11.75 15.49
N GLN A 25 -2.06 -12.42 16.37
CA GLN A 25 -3.49 -12.21 16.49
C GLN A 25 -3.77 -11.13 17.53
N HIS A 26 -4.56 -10.15 17.15
CA HIS A 26 -4.95 -9.08 18.05
C HIS A 26 -5.98 -9.54 19.10
N PRO A 27 -5.82 -9.19 20.40
CA PRO A 27 -6.78 -9.55 21.43
C PRO A 27 -8.12 -8.85 21.23
N ALA A 28 -9.17 -9.37 21.89
CA ALA A 28 -10.54 -8.87 21.74
C ALA A 28 -10.71 -7.38 22.11
N ALA A 29 -9.85 -6.83 22.96
CA ALA A 29 -9.86 -5.43 23.36
C ALA A 29 -9.18 -4.49 22.36
N SER A 30 -8.50 -5.03 21.35
CA SER A 30 -7.82 -4.25 20.31
C SER A 30 -8.81 -3.66 19.30
N PRO A 31 -8.51 -2.51 18.68
CA PRO A 31 -9.23 -2.03 17.49
C PRO A 31 -9.30 -3.06 16.35
N PHE A 32 -8.35 -3.99 16.32
CA PHE A 32 -8.22 -5.05 15.33
C PHE A 32 -8.66 -6.43 15.85
N ALA A 33 -9.59 -6.47 16.80
CA ALA A 33 -10.05 -7.65 17.53
C ALA A 33 -10.16 -8.92 16.68
N GLY A 34 -9.42 -9.96 17.05
CA GLY A 34 -9.42 -11.27 16.41
C GLY A 34 -8.72 -11.38 15.06
N LYS A 35 -8.32 -10.24 14.44
CA LYS A 35 -7.58 -10.22 13.19
C LYS A 35 -6.09 -10.47 13.42
N TRP A 36 -5.45 -10.92 12.35
CA TRP A 36 -4.01 -11.11 12.29
C TRP A 36 -3.33 -10.00 11.52
N SER A 37 -2.16 -9.59 12.00
CA SER A 37 -1.26 -8.65 11.31
C SER A 37 0.19 -8.88 11.73
N MET A 38 1.12 -8.06 11.21
CA MET A 38 2.39 -7.88 11.87
C MET A 38 2.18 -7.31 13.28
N PRO A 39 3.11 -7.49 14.24
CA PRO A 39 3.07 -6.78 15.51
C PRO A 39 2.92 -5.28 15.33
N LEU A 40 1.96 -4.67 16.02
CA LEU A 40 1.64 -3.24 15.94
C LEU A 40 1.64 -2.61 17.33
N THR A 41 2.09 -1.36 17.42
CA THR A 41 2.00 -0.53 18.62
C THR A 41 1.61 0.91 18.30
N GLY A 42 0.93 1.58 19.23
CA GLY A 42 0.64 3.01 19.10
C GLY A 42 1.89 3.87 19.22
N VAL A 43 1.96 4.94 18.43
CA VAL A 43 2.98 5.98 18.52
C VAL A 43 2.38 7.18 19.25
N PRO A 44 2.78 7.47 20.49
CA PRO A 44 2.36 8.67 21.21
C PRO A 44 2.86 9.96 20.54
N ASP A 45 2.18 11.08 20.78
CA ASP A 45 2.42 12.37 20.13
C ASP A 45 3.89 12.89 20.20
N HIS A 46 4.69 12.37 21.12
CA HIS A 46 6.07 12.84 21.35
C HIS A 46 7.12 11.75 21.11
N GLU A 47 6.72 10.62 20.55
CA GLU A 47 7.59 9.48 20.27
C GLU A 47 7.80 9.34 18.76
N ALA A 48 9.03 9.04 18.33
CA ALA A 48 9.27 8.65 16.94
C ALA A 48 8.74 7.23 16.68
N ALA A 49 8.40 6.93 15.43
CA ALA A 49 7.89 5.60 15.06
C ALA A 49 8.93 4.50 15.34
N GLU A 50 10.21 4.82 15.17
CA GLU A 50 11.35 3.96 15.48
C GLU A 50 11.45 3.66 16.98
N ASP A 51 11.30 4.68 17.85
CA ASP A 51 11.33 4.49 19.29
C ASP A 51 10.16 3.62 19.75
N ALA A 52 8.98 3.82 19.17
CA ALA A 52 7.79 2.99 19.43
C ALA A 52 8.02 1.54 18.96
N LEU A 53 8.66 1.34 17.80
CA LEU A 53 9.07 0.02 17.33
C LEU A 53 9.95 -0.68 18.33
N GLU A 54 11.05 -0.03 18.76
CA GLU A 54 12.00 -0.61 19.70
C GLU A 54 11.35 -0.94 21.05
N ARG A 55 10.51 -0.04 21.54
CA ARG A 55 9.71 -0.28 22.77
C ARG A 55 8.81 -1.51 22.61
N MET A 56 8.12 -1.65 21.49
CA MET A 56 7.27 -2.82 21.21
C MET A 56 8.08 -4.11 21.17
N LEU A 57 9.23 -4.11 20.50
CA LEU A 57 10.11 -5.27 20.42
C LEU A 57 10.58 -5.72 21.79
N ARG A 58 10.98 -4.78 22.67
CA ARG A 58 11.39 -5.08 24.04
C ARG A 58 10.23 -5.48 24.96
N ASP A 59 9.18 -4.69 24.99
CA ASP A 59 8.13 -4.81 26.01
C ASP A 59 7.08 -5.86 25.64
N SER A 60 6.70 -5.95 24.36
CA SER A 60 5.62 -6.82 23.91
C SER A 60 6.11 -8.14 23.34
N LEU A 61 7.29 -8.16 22.71
CA LEU A 61 7.86 -9.35 22.08
C LEU A 61 9.07 -9.91 22.86
N HIS A 62 9.57 -9.18 23.85
CA HIS A 62 10.70 -9.56 24.72
C HIS A 62 11.99 -9.90 23.95
N VAL A 63 12.26 -9.16 22.88
CA VAL A 63 13.50 -9.24 22.10
C VAL A 63 14.23 -7.92 22.10
N GLU A 64 15.56 -7.97 22.08
CA GLU A 64 16.37 -6.78 21.85
C GLU A 64 16.46 -6.50 20.35
N PRO A 65 16.05 -5.31 19.90
CA PRO A 65 16.15 -4.94 18.49
C PRO A 65 17.60 -4.90 18.03
N GLY A 66 17.85 -5.46 16.86
CA GLY A 66 19.08 -5.31 16.08
C GLY A 66 18.86 -4.32 14.94
N ALA A 67 19.34 -4.67 13.74
CA ALA A 67 19.13 -3.86 12.55
C ALA A 67 17.65 -3.95 12.08
N TYR A 68 17.10 -2.79 11.78
CA TYR A 68 15.79 -2.67 11.11
C TYR A 68 15.82 -1.50 10.13
N ASP A 69 15.02 -1.60 9.08
CA ASP A 69 14.87 -0.56 8.07
C ASP A 69 13.39 -0.21 7.89
N PHE A 70 13.12 1.06 7.58
CA PHE A 70 11.78 1.47 7.20
C PHE A 70 11.36 0.77 5.90
N LEU A 71 10.22 0.12 5.92
CA LEU A 71 9.74 -0.68 4.80
C LEU A 71 8.66 0.03 3.99
N ASP A 72 7.58 0.46 4.65
CA ASP A 72 6.44 1.10 3.97
C ASP A 72 5.51 1.81 4.97
N THR A 73 4.60 2.62 4.45
CA THR A 73 3.47 3.16 5.20
C THR A 73 2.16 2.53 4.71
N ILE A 74 1.45 1.89 5.63
CA ILE A 74 0.22 1.17 5.35
C ILE A 74 -0.96 1.87 6.04
N TYR A 75 -2.07 1.99 5.34
CA TYR A 75 -3.32 2.49 5.92
C TYR A 75 -4.19 1.29 6.31
N VAL A 76 -4.58 1.21 7.59
CA VAL A 76 -5.43 0.14 8.08
C VAL A 76 -6.65 0.72 8.80
N SER A 77 -7.75 -0.02 8.78
CA SER A 77 -9.00 0.37 9.41
C SER A 77 -9.36 -0.58 10.55
N ALA A 78 -9.82 -0.02 11.68
CA ALA A 78 -10.35 -0.80 12.78
C ALA A 78 -11.57 -1.61 12.37
N VAL A 79 -11.64 -2.85 12.84
CA VAL A 79 -12.75 -3.77 12.52
C VAL A 79 -14.06 -3.33 13.18
N VAL A 80 -13.97 -2.74 14.37
CA VAL A 80 -15.13 -2.51 15.23
C VAL A 80 -15.83 -1.17 14.94
N ASN A 81 -15.08 -0.11 14.68
CA ASN A 81 -15.62 1.26 14.59
C ASN A 81 -15.19 2.02 13.33
N GLY A 82 -14.38 1.39 12.46
CA GLY A 82 -13.87 2.04 11.25
C GLY A 82 -12.86 3.15 11.52
N GLU A 83 -12.30 3.25 12.75
CA GLU A 83 -11.20 4.15 13.07
C GLU A 83 -10.01 3.88 12.14
N ARG A 84 -9.36 4.94 11.67
CA ARG A 84 -8.28 4.85 10.71
C ARG A 84 -6.93 4.97 11.39
N PHE A 85 -5.99 4.18 10.91
CA PHE A 85 -4.62 4.17 11.37
C PHE A 85 -3.65 4.27 10.21
N ILE A 86 -2.54 4.94 10.46
CA ILE A 86 -1.37 4.96 9.59
C ILE A 86 -0.32 4.10 10.27
N VAL A 87 0.15 3.05 9.62
CA VAL A 87 1.19 2.16 10.14
C VAL A 87 2.49 2.44 9.40
N ASN A 88 3.50 2.91 10.12
CA ASN A 88 4.87 2.88 9.64
C ASN A 88 5.42 1.46 9.90
N ALA A 89 5.58 0.68 8.85
CA ALA A 89 6.08 -0.68 8.89
C ALA A 89 7.60 -0.69 8.72
N PHE A 90 8.28 -1.48 9.55
CA PHE A 90 9.73 -1.66 9.51
C PHE A 90 10.05 -3.13 9.30
N THR A 91 11.03 -3.42 8.45
CA THR A 91 11.62 -4.77 8.32
C THR A 91 12.62 -4.95 9.44
N CYS A 92 12.46 -5.99 10.25
CA CYS A 92 13.37 -6.38 11.31
C CYS A 92 13.97 -7.75 10.95
N VAL A 93 15.23 -7.78 10.56
CA VAL A 93 15.95 -8.98 10.16
C VAL A 93 16.95 -9.46 11.21
N GLU A 94 17.25 -8.60 12.18
CA GLU A 94 18.17 -8.92 13.27
C GLU A 94 17.52 -8.57 14.61
N TRP A 95 17.57 -9.50 15.55
CA TRP A 95 17.19 -9.28 16.96
C TRP A 95 17.88 -10.33 17.85
N THR A 96 17.94 -10.03 19.14
CA THR A 96 18.48 -10.98 20.12
C THR A 96 17.36 -11.47 21.04
N GLY A 97 17.30 -12.77 21.24
CA GLY A 97 16.27 -13.44 22.03
C GLY A 97 15.23 -14.16 21.16
N GLU A 98 14.38 -14.95 21.82
CA GLU A 98 13.25 -15.58 21.15
C GLU A 98 11.98 -14.76 21.42
N PRO A 99 11.21 -14.38 20.38
CA PRO A 99 9.97 -13.65 20.56
C PRO A 99 9.00 -14.41 21.48
N ARG A 100 8.54 -13.73 22.54
CA ARG A 100 7.55 -14.24 23.48
C ARG A 100 6.43 -13.24 23.58
N PHE A 101 5.22 -13.71 23.70
CA PHE A 101 4.04 -12.88 23.69
C PHE A 101 3.30 -13.00 25.00
N GLY A 102 3.02 -11.87 25.64
CA GLY A 102 2.02 -11.83 26.70
C GLY A 102 0.62 -11.84 26.10
N THR A 103 -0.31 -12.59 26.66
CA THR A 103 -1.71 -12.66 26.20
C THR A 103 -2.44 -11.32 26.23
N GLU A 104 -1.90 -10.33 26.96
CA GLU A 104 -2.40 -8.96 26.98
C GLU A 104 -2.04 -8.19 25.70
N ALA A 105 -0.85 -8.46 25.13
CA ALA A 105 -0.39 -7.82 23.91
C ALA A 105 -0.98 -8.48 22.65
N TYR A 106 -0.89 -9.81 22.58
CA TYR A 106 -1.36 -10.60 21.43
C TYR A 106 -2.00 -11.91 21.90
N ALA A 107 -3.12 -12.27 21.27
CA ALA A 107 -3.86 -13.50 21.63
C ALA A 107 -3.16 -14.78 21.13
N ASP A 108 -2.45 -14.69 20.01
CA ASP A 108 -1.70 -15.80 19.40
C ASP A 108 -0.61 -15.24 18.46
N ALA A 109 0.31 -16.11 18.02
CA ALA A 109 1.35 -15.75 17.08
C ALA A 109 1.80 -16.94 16.24
N VAL A 110 2.18 -16.69 14.98
CA VAL A 110 2.61 -17.72 14.03
C VAL A 110 3.66 -17.18 13.06
N TRP A 111 4.60 -18.04 12.72
CA TRP A 111 5.54 -17.80 11.63
C TRP A 111 4.96 -18.39 10.34
N VAL A 112 4.85 -17.57 9.30
CA VAL A 112 4.24 -17.95 8.03
C VAL A 112 5.10 -17.54 6.84
N SER A 113 4.93 -18.23 5.73
CA SER A 113 5.45 -17.74 4.45
C SER A 113 4.65 -16.52 4.02
N PRO A 114 5.30 -15.38 3.73
CA PRO A 114 4.60 -14.15 3.37
C PRO A 114 3.75 -14.29 2.10
N GLY A 115 4.20 -15.06 1.11
CA GLY A 115 3.45 -15.34 -0.13
C GLY A 115 2.28 -16.31 0.06
N ALA A 116 2.25 -17.07 1.18
CA ALA A 116 1.21 -18.06 1.49
C ALA A 116 0.91 -18.08 3.00
N PRO A 117 0.32 -17.03 3.57
CA PRO A 117 0.10 -16.90 5.02
C PRO A 117 -0.94 -17.88 5.57
N GLY A 118 -1.44 -18.80 4.76
CA GLY A 118 -2.39 -19.84 5.20
C GLY A 118 -3.81 -19.32 5.46
N ALA A 119 -4.51 -20.00 6.36
CA ALA A 119 -5.91 -19.72 6.68
C ALA A 119 -6.12 -18.65 7.76
N VAL A 120 -5.07 -17.90 8.14
CA VAL A 120 -5.19 -16.83 9.14
C VAL A 120 -6.06 -15.67 8.62
N ASP A 121 -6.93 -15.16 9.48
CA ASP A 121 -7.84 -14.05 9.16
C ASP A 121 -7.11 -12.71 9.26
N LEU A 122 -6.26 -12.42 8.26
CA LEU A 122 -5.48 -11.20 8.18
C LEU A 122 -6.37 -9.96 8.02
N LEU A 123 -5.90 -8.84 8.57
CA LEU A 123 -6.40 -7.53 8.14
C LEU A 123 -6.30 -7.43 6.61
N PRO A 124 -7.36 -7.00 5.91
CA PRO A 124 -7.39 -6.98 4.44
C PRO A 124 -6.22 -6.21 3.82
N GLU A 125 -5.89 -5.07 4.41
CA GLU A 125 -4.81 -4.19 3.95
C GLU A 125 -3.45 -4.86 4.16
N VAL A 126 -3.24 -5.54 5.28
CA VAL A 126 -2.00 -6.28 5.58
C VAL A 126 -1.86 -7.48 4.65
N ARG A 127 -2.94 -8.20 4.35
CA ARG A 127 -2.93 -9.32 3.40
C ARG A 127 -2.45 -8.88 2.01
N LEU A 128 -3.01 -7.77 1.55
CA LEU A 128 -2.66 -7.22 0.24
C LEU A 128 -1.20 -6.74 0.22
N TRP A 129 -0.80 -6.05 1.27
CA TRP A 129 0.54 -5.53 1.40
C TRP A 129 1.60 -6.63 1.51
N LEU A 130 1.38 -7.68 2.33
CA LEU A 130 2.29 -8.84 2.41
C LEU A 130 2.54 -9.45 1.04
N LYS A 131 1.45 -9.69 0.30
CA LYS A 131 1.57 -10.24 -1.05
C LYS A 131 2.47 -9.37 -1.94
N THR A 132 2.28 -8.06 -1.90
CA THR A 132 3.05 -7.13 -2.74
C THR A 132 4.49 -6.97 -2.27
N ALA A 133 4.71 -6.80 -0.96
CA ALA A 133 6.04 -6.54 -0.41
C ALA A 133 6.98 -7.75 -0.60
N PHE A 134 6.48 -8.98 -0.41
CA PHE A 134 7.32 -10.17 -0.48
C PHE A 134 7.35 -10.84 -1.86
N GLU A 135 6.42 -10.58 -2.74
CA GLU A 135 6.59 -10.92 -4.16
C GLU A 135 7.71 -10.09 -4.80
N GLU A 136 7.97 -8.89 -4.28
CA GLU A 136 9.08 -8.03 -4.72
C GLU A 136 10.43 -8.40 -4.06
N GLU A 137 10.47 -8.92 -2.81
CA GLU A 137 11.72 -9.30 -2.11
C GLU A 137 12.24 -10.70 -2.45
N ALA A 138 11.42 -11.60 -2.95
CA ALA A 138 11.86 -12.93 -3.42
C ALA A 138 12.78 -12.87 -4.67
N GLY A 139 13.03 -11.68 -5.19
CA GLY A 139 14.03 -11.39 -6.20
C GLY A 139 15.30 -10.80 -5.54
N ALA A 140 16.32 -11.62 -5.29
CA ALA A 140 17.67 -11.13 -5.62
C ALA A 140 17.55 -10.31 -6.90
N ILE A 141 18.28 -9.18 -7.07
CA ILE A 141 18.32 -8.38 -8.31
C ILE A 141 18.58 -9.31 -9.51
N VAL A 142 17.61 -10.11 -9.85
CA VAL A 142 17.55 -10.83 -11.11
C VAL A 142 17.07 -9.76 -12.06
N ALA A 143 17.99 -9.28 -12.89
CA ALA A 143 17.64 -8.39 -13.99
C ALA A 143 16.46 -9.02 -14.73
N ARG A 144 15.27 -8.48 -14.52
CA ARG A 144 14.08 -8.95 -15.20
C ARG A 144 14.13 -8.40 -16.62
N GLU A 145 13.88 -9.24 -17.57
CA GLU A 145 13.63 -8.78 -18.92
C GLU A 145 12.17 -8.30 -19.00
N TYR A 146 12.03 -7.04 -19.35
CA TYR A 146 10.71 -6.43 -19.54
C TYR A 146 10.38 -6.34 -21.01
N ASP A 147 9.17 -6.78 -21.34
CA ASP A 147 8.56 -6.60 -22.65
C ASP A 147 7.54 -5.44 -22.57
N SER A 148 7.76 -4.41 -23.36
CA SER A 148 6.88 -3.24 -23.40
C SER A 148 5.44 -3.61 -23.84
N GLU A 149 5.26 -4.57 -24.73
CA GLU A 149 3.93 -5.03 -25.16
C GLU A 149 3.19 -5.71 -24.01
N MET A 150 3.89 -6.55 -23.23
CA MET A 150 3.32 -7.17 -22.03
C MET A 150 2.94 -6.13 -20.98
N LEU A 151 3.80 -5.14 -20.71
CA LEU A 151 3.48 -4.05 -19.76
C LEU A 151 2.27 -3.23 -20.22
N ILE A 152 2.17 -2.92 -21.51
CA ILE A 152 1.02 -2.21 -22.09
C ILE A 152 -0.26 -3.03 -21.95
N ALA A 153 -0.20 -4.33 -22.23
CA ALA A 153 -1.35 -5.23 -22.11
C ALA A 153 -1.80 -5.36 -20.64
N ASP A 154 -0.85 -5.49 -19.71
CA ASP A 154 -1.12 -5.59 -18.29
C ASP A 154 -1.76 -4.31 -17.72
N LEU A 155 -1.21 -3.15 -18.08
CA LEU A 155 -1.79 -1.85 -17.74
C LEU A 155 -3.19 -1.67 -18.33
N ALA A 156 -3.41 -2.06 -19.57
CA ALA A 156 -4.73 -1.97 -20.23
C ALA A 156 -5.76 -2.85 -19.54
N SER A 157 -5.38 -4.07 -19.16
CA SER A 157 -6.22 -4.99 -18.38
C SER A 157 -6.58 -4.41 -17.00
N ALA A 158 -5.59 -3.95 -16.25
CA ALA A 158 -5.80 -3.38 -14.92
C ALA A 158 -6.65 -2.10 -14.94
N ARG A 159 -6.50 -1.26 -15.97
CA ARG A 159 -7.37 -0.09 -16.20
C ARG A 159 -8.80 -0.50 -16.52
N GLY A 160 -8.97 -1.52 -17.37
CA GLY A 160 -10.28 -2.08 -17.67
C GLY A 160 -11.00 -2.55 -16.41
N ASP A 161 -10.30 -3.25 -15.51
CA ASP A 161 -10.82 -3.72 -14.24
C ASP A 161 -11.25 -2.56 -13.33
N LEU A 162 -10.46 -1.49 -13.27
CA LEU A 162 -10.78 -0.29 -12.47
C LEU A 162 -12.03 0.41 -13.00
N ILE A 163 -12.10 0.63 -14.32
CA ILE A 163 -13.25 1.29 -14.94
C ILE A 163 -14.51 0.42 -14.81
N ALA A 164 -14.41 -0.89 -15.00
CA ALA A 164 -15.52 -1.80 -14.79
C ALA A 164 -16.03 -1.77 -13.33
N ALA A 165 -15.12 -1.70 -12.36
CA ALA A 165 -15.48 -1.55 -10.95
C ALA A 165 -16.22 -0.22 -10.71
N LEU A 166 -15.75 0.89 -11.28
CA LEU A 166 -16.41 2.20 -11.20
C LEU A 166 -17.79 2.20 -11.88
N ASP A 167 -17.91 1.58 -13.04
CA ASP A 167 -19.16 1.52 -13.80
C ASP A 167 -20.24 0.70 -13.08
N ALA A 168 -19.83 -0.29 -12.29
CA ALA A 168 -20.74 -1.07 -11.45
C ALA A 168 -21.33 -0.26 -10.27
N VAL A 169 -20.72 0.88 -9.90
CA VAL A 169 -21.25 1.77 -8.85
C VAL A 169 -22.41 2.60 -9.42
N PRO A 170 -23.60 2.64 -8.77
CA PRO A 170 -24.69 3.54 -9.16
C PRO A 170 -24.22 5.00 -9.23
N LEU A 171 -24.66 5.75 -10.25
CA LEU A 171 -24.21 7.13 -10.50
C LEU A 171 -24.28 8.02 -9.26
N HIS A 172 -25.39 7.95 -8.50
CA HIS A 172 -25.59 8.77 -7.30
C HIS A 172 -24.67 8.40 -6.12
N GLN A 173 -23.97 7.26 -6.18
CA GLN A 173 -23.04 6.77 -5.15
C GLN A 173 -21.59 7.03 -5.50
N ARG A 174 -21.26 7.34 -6.74
CA ARG A 174 -19.84 7.47 -7.19
C ARG A 174 -19.08 8.60 -6.50
N ALA A 175 -19.78 9.64 -6.05
CA ALA A 175 -19.20 10.75 -5.29
C ALA A 175 -19.30 10.57 -3.77
N LEU A 176 -20.00 9.54 -3.28
CA LEU A 176 -20.12 9.29 -1.85
C LEU A 176 -18.84 8.68 -1.29
N ALA A 177 -18.34 9.27 -0.23
CA ALA A 177 -17.19 8.73 0.49
C ALA A 177 -17.62 7.56 1.37
N ASP A 178 -16.76 6.55 1.45
CA ASP A 178 -16.86 5.46 2.42
C ASP A 178 -16.35 5.88 3.82
N GLY A 179 -16.32 4.94 4.76
CA GLY A 179 -15.80 5.17 6.11
C GLY A 179 -14.32 5.59 6.16
N SER A 180 -13.56 5.34 5.09
CA SER A 180 -12.16 5.77 4.95
C SER A 180 -12.01 7.19 4.37
N GLY A 181 -13.12 7.81 3.94
CA GLY A 181 -13.14 9.13 3.31
C GLY A 181 -12.85 9.11 1.81
N TRP A 182 -12.71 7.94 1.20
CA TRP A 182 -12.56 7.77 -0.25
C TRP A 182 -13.91 7.61 -0.94
N SER A 183 -14.05 8.23 -2.10
CA SER A 183 -15.16 7.95 -3.02
C SER A 183 -14.63 7.27 -4.29
N PRO A 184 -15.45 6.53 -5.04
CA PRO A 184 -15.06 5.99 -6.33
C PRO A 184 -14.45 7.02 -7.29
N LEU A 185 -14.98 8.24 -7.32
CA LEU A 185 -14.43 9.33 -8.14
C LEU A 185 -13.10 9.86 -7.60
N SER A 186 -12.93 9.94 -6.27
CA SER A 186 -11.65 10.34 -5.69
C SER A 186 -10.55 9.32 -5.96
N ILE A 187 -10.89 8.04 -5.96
CA ILE A 187 -9.97 6.98 -6.36
C ILE A 187 -9.55 7.14 -7.82
N LEU A 188 -10.49 7.39 -8.75
CA LEU A 188 -10.16 7.61 -10.15
C LEU A 188 -9.21 8.81 -10.33
N ALA A 189 -9.46 9.91 -9.62
CA ALA A 189 -8.58 11.08 -9.64
C ALA A 189 -7.16 10.73 -9.15
N ARG A 190 -7.07 10.02 -8.02
CA ARG A 190 -5.79 9.60 -7.44
C ARG A 190 -4.98 8.73 -8.37
N VAL A 191 -5.58 7.70 -8.95
CA VAL A 191 -4.82 6.78 -9.83
C VAL A 191 -4.34 7.47 -11.09
N ALA A 192 -5.09 8.44 -11.64
CA ALA A 192 -4.64 9.25 -12.76
C ALA A 192 -3.41 10.11 -12.38
N ASP A 193 -3.45 10.78 -11.22
CA ASP A 193 -2.34 11.62 -10.75
C ASP A 193 -1.12 10.77 -10.44
N MET A 194 -1.30 9.60 -9.83
CA MET A 194 -0.24 8.68 -9.50
C MET A 194 0.43 8.10 -10.76
N GLU A 195 -0.33 7.66 -11.77
CA GLU A 195 0.24 7.20 -13.04
C GLU A 195 1.07 8.27 -13.72
N ALA A 196 0.54 9.50 -13.79
CA ALA A 196 1.28 10.64 -14.33
C ALA A 196 2.58 10.91 -13.55
N TYR A 197 2.51 10.82 -12.22
CA TYR A 197 3.66 11.00 -11.35
C TYR A 197 4.74 9.94 -11.60
N TYR A 198 4.38 8.65 -11.62
CA TYR A 198 5.34 7.56 -11.88
C TYR A 198 6.04 7.71 -13.23
N ARG A 199 5.30 7.96 -14.30
CA ARG A 199 5.87 8.20 -15.62
C ARG A 199 6.82 9.39 -15.63
N ASN A 200 6.44 10.50 -15.00
CA ASN A 200 7.26 11.70 -14.96
C ASN A 200 8.51 11.49 -14.10
N GLU A 201 8.42 10.74 -13.00
CA GLU A 201 9.58 10.40 -12.18
C GLU A 201 10.56 9.47 -12.91
N VAL A 202 10.08 8.49 -13.66
CA VAL A 202 10.93 7.68 -14.56
C VAL A 202 11.70 8.61 -15.51
N ARG A 203 10.99 9.49 -16.23
CA ARG A 203 11.63 10.45 -17.15
C ARG A 203 12.65 11.32 -16.44
N ARG A 204 12.34 11.83 -15.27
CA ARG A 204 13.26 12.69 -14.48
C ARG A 204 14.51 11.89 -14.06
N CYS A 205 14.34 10.68 -13.53
CA CYS A 205 15.46 9.86 -13.11
C CYS A 205 16.38 9.49 -14.27
N LEU A 206 15.82 9.26 -15.45
CA LEU A 206 16.59 8.93 -16.65
C LEU A 206 17.25 10.14 -17.30
N SER A 207 16.78 11.36 -17.02
CA SER A 207 17.33 12.59 -17.63
C SER A 207 18.69 13.00 -17.09
N SER A 208 19.11 12.50 -15.94
CA SER A 208 20.38 12.85 -15.30
C SER A 208 20.90 11.73 -14.42
N VAL A 209 22.18 11.42 -14.53
CA VAL A 209 22.84 10.39 -13.70
C VAL A 209 22.80 10.79 -12.21
N GLY A 210 22.50 9.82 -11.33
CA GLY A 210 22.48 10.01 -9.88
C GLY A 210 21.21 10.66 -9.32
N GLN A 211 20.17 10.79 -10.13
CA GLN A 211 18.87 11.21 -9.64
C GLN A 211 18.20 10.08 -8.86
N ARG A 212 17.87 10.33 -7.57
CA ARG A 212 17.07 9.41 -6.78
C ARG A 212 15.58 9.58 -7.10
N TRP A 213 14.83 8.48 -6.99
CA TRP A 213 13.37 8.52 -7.06
C TRP A 213 12.80 9.40 -5.94
N ARG A 214 11.79 10.20 -6.25
CA ARG A 214 11.01 10.90 -5.24
C ARG A 214 9.73 10.11 -4.99
N VAL A 215 9.41 9.87 -3.72
CA VAL A 215 8.19 9.14 -3.35
C VAL A 215 6.97 10.03 -3.60
N PHE A 216 5.89 9.44 -4.09
CA PHE A 216 4.60 10.13 -4.21
C PHE A 216 4.10 10.50 -2.82
N ASN A 217 4.03 11.79 -2.50
CA ASN A 217 3.56 12.25 -1.20
C ASN A 217 2.03 12.19 -1.15
N GLU A 218 1.51 11.10 -0.61
CA GLU A 218 0.07 10.85 -0.51
C GLU A 218 -0.63 11.86 0.40
N VAL A 219 -0.02 12.23 1.52
CA VAL A 219 -0.59 13.21 2.46
C VAL A 219 -0.75 14.57 1.78
N GLN A 220 0.29 15.04 1.11
CA GLN A 220 0.23 16.30 0.38
C GLN A 220 -0.79 16.25 -0.76
N TRP A 221 -0.93 15.10 -1.42
CA TRP A 221 -1.93 14.91 -2.46
C TRP A 221 -3.35 14.92 -1.88
N GLU A 222 -3.60 14.22 -0.76
CA GLU A 222 -4.89 14.21 -0.07
C GLU A 222 -5.30 15.60 0.40
N ASP A 223 -4.39 16.36 1.00
CA ASP A 223 -4.65 17.73 1.43
C ASP A 223 -5.01 18.62 0.25
N ALA A 224 -4.29 18.52 -0.86
CA ALA A 224 -4.58 19.25 -2.08
C ALA A 224 -5.94 18.82 -2.68
N PHE A 225 -6.30 17.53 -2.58
CA PHE A 225 -7.55 17.00 -3.09
C PHE A 225 -8.76 17.42 -2.25
N ARG A 226 -8.63 17.47 -0.92
CA ARG A 226 -9.71 17.94 -0.01
C ARG A 226 -10.14 19.39 -0.28
N ILE A 227 -9.23 20.21 -0.82
CA ILE A 227 -9.48 21.62 -1.14
C ILE A 227 -10.10 21.76 -2.55
N ARG A 228 -9.94 20.75 -3.42
CA ARG A 228 -10.49 20.79 -4.77
C ARG A 228 -11.96 20.39 -4.77
N PRO A 229 -12.83 21.08 -5.50
CA PRO A 229 -14.16 20.56 -5.78
C PRO A 229 -14.01 19.23 -6.53
N ILE A 230 -14.87 18.27 -6.23
CA ILE A 230 -14.92 16.99 -6.97
C ILE A 230 -15.16 17.35 -8.45
N GLU A 231 -14.18 17.00 -9.28
CA GLU A 231 -14.29 17.21 -10.72
C GLU A 231 -15.48 16.40 -11.29
N ASP A 232 -16.10 16.90 -12.34
CA ASP A 232 -17.12 16.17 -13.09
C ASP A 232 -16.54 14.82 -13.55
N GLU A 233 -17.32 13.75 -13.40
CA GLU A 233 -16.88 12.38 -13.75
C GLU A 233 -16.37 12.30 -15.20
N ARG A 234 -16.99 13.01 -16.12
CA ARG A 234 -16.55 13.02 -17.53
C ARG A 234 -15.16 13.62 -17.66
N ILE A 235 -14.89 14.72 -16.95
CA ILE A 235 -13.56 15.37 -16.95
C ILE A 235 -12.52 14.44 -16.35
N LEU A 236 -12.84 13.75 -15.26
CA LEU A 236 -11.95 12.78 -14.62
C LEU A 236 -11.63 11.60 -15.56
N ARG A 237 -12.64 11.07 -16.28
CA ARG A 237 -12.46 9.98 -17.24
C ARG A 237 -11.63 10.43 -18.45
N ASP A 238 -11.87 11.62 -18.96
CA ASP A 238 -11.08 12.18 -20.07
C ASP A 238 -9.62 12.39 -19.65
N ARG A 239 -9.38 12.92 -18.44
CA ARG A 239 -8.04 13.06 -17.87
C ARG A 239 -7.35 11.71 -17.67
N PHE A 240 -8.05 10.73 -17.10
CA PHE A 240 -7.52 9.38 -16.91
C PHE A 240 -7.17 8.73 -18.26
N ALA A 241 -8.02 8.86 -19.27
CA ALA A 241 -7.75 8.35 -20.61
C ALA A 241 -6.52 9.03 -21.24
N ALA A 242 -6.38 10.36 -21.08
CA ALA A 242 -5.24 11.11 -21.58
C ALA A 242 -3.92 10.64 -20.93
N VAL A 243 -3.88 10.56 -19.59
CA VAL A 243 -2.71 10.08 -18.84
C VAL A 243 -2.34 8.67 -19.27
N SER A 244 -3.34 7.79 -19.43
CA SER A 244 -3.15 6.42 -19.89
C SER A 244 -2.60 6.35 -21.32
N GLY A 245 -3.09 7.22 -22.21
CA GLY A 245 -2.58 7.36 -23.57
C GLY A 245 -1.10 7.78 -23.60
N GLU A 246 -0.72 8.73 -22.77
CA GLU A 246 0.66 9.19 -22.66
C GLU A 246 1.60 8.11 -22.08
N THR A 247 1.14 7.31 -21.11
CA THR A 247 1.94 6.20 -20.57
C THR A 247 2.11 5.10 -21.62
N ARG A 248 1.03 4.79 -22.36
CA ARG A 248 1.12 3.84 -23.48
C ARG A 248 2.08 4.31 -24.56
N ALA A 249 2.02 5.59 -24.94
CA ALA A 249 2.96 6.15 -25.90
C ALA A 249 4.42 6.04 -25.42
N TYR A 250 4.65 6.36 -24.14
CA TYR A 250 5.98 6.20 -23.54
C TYR A 250 6.49 4.75 -23.62
N LEU A 251 5.65 3.77 -23.30
CA LEU A 251 6.02 2.35 -23.32
C LEU A 251 6.20 1.82 -24.74
N ASN A 252 5.44 2.32 -25.72
CA ASN A 252 5.65 1.95 -27.13
C ASN A 252 7.04 2.37 -27.65
N ASP A 253 7.58 3.46 -27.12
CA ASP A 253 8.91 3.97 -27.49
C ASP A 253 10.03 3.39 -26.58
N ALA A 254 9.69 2.66 -25.52
CA ALA A 254 10.63 2.10 -24.58
C ALA A 254 11.27 0.82 -25.12
N THR A 255 12.60 0.77 -25.09
CA THR A 255 13.34 -0.46 -25.41
C THR A 255 13.49 -1.36 -24.19
N PRO A 256 13.72 -2.68 -24.36
CA PRO A 256 14.00 -3.58 -23.24
C PRO A 256 15.16 -3.09 -22.36
N GLU A 257 16.20 -2.51 -22.97
CA GLU A 257 17.35 -1.98 -22.24
C GLU A 257 16.95 -0.78 -21.37
N LEU A 258 16.04 0.09 -21.85
CA LEU A 258 15.51 1.21 -21.07
C LEU A 258 14.69 0.70 -19.88
N LEU A 259 13.87 -0.32 -20.08
CA LEU A 259 13.05 -0.91 -19.04
C LEU A 259 13.89 -1.64 -17.98
N ALA A 260 15.05 -2.14 -18.35
CA ALA A 260 16.01 -2.78 -17.46
C ALA A 260 16.90 -1.80 -16.69
N VAL A 261 16.86 -0.48 -16.99
CA VAL A 261 17.67 0.51 -16.27
C VAL A 261 17.26 0.55 -14.79
N TYR A 262 18.28 0.54 -13.93
CA TYR A 262 18.11 0.63 -12.49
C TYR A 262 17.95 2.07 -12.01
N LEU A 263 17.01 2.27 -11.10
CA LEU A 263 16.71 3.52 -10.42
C LEU A 263 16.97 3.36 -8.93
N ASP A 264 17.50 4.40 -8.28
CA ASP A 264 17.65 4.45 -6.83
C ASP A 264 16.36 4.94 -6.18
N HIS A 265 15.63 4.04 -5.53
CA HIS A 265 14.39 4.35 -4.81
C HIS A 265 14.70 4.46 -3.31
N PRO A 266 14.35 5.56 -2.63
CA PRO A 266 14.75 5.80 -1.24
C PRO A 266 14.23 4.76 -0.24
N GLU A 267 13.10 4.12 -0.53
CA GLU A 267 12.45 3.16 0.36
C GLU A 267 12.60 1.70 -0.10
N ARG A 268 12.92 1.47 -1.37
CA ARG A 268 12.97 0.13 -1.99
C ARG A 268 14.35 -0.24 -2.52
N GLY A 269 15.35 0.62 -2.29
CA GLY A 269 16.68 0.40 -2.82
C GLY A 269 16.71 0.49 -4.35
N VAL A 270 17.39 -0.45 -5.01
CA VAL A 270 17.55 -0.46 -6.46
C VAL A 270 16.39 -1.17 -7.13
N VAL A 271 15.66 -0.47 -8.01
CA VAL A 271 14.50 -0.97 -8.75
C VAL A 271 14.68 -0.72 -10.23
N GLN A 272 14.08 -1.56 -11.09
CA GLN A 272 14.12 -1.33 -12.53
C GLN A 272 13.00 -0.39 -13.00
N VAL A 273 13.18 0.26 -14.14
CA VAL A 273 12.15 1.11 -14.77
C VAL A 273 10.88 0.30 -15.02
N GLY A 274 10.99 -0.93 -15.51
CA GLY A 274 9.86 -1.83 -15.74
C GLY A 274 9.02 -2.08 -14.49
N ASP A 275 9.65 -2.26 -13.32
CA ASP A 275 8.95 -2.42 -12.03
C ASP A 275 8.00 -1.26 -11.73
N ARG A 276 8.34 -0.05 -12.17
CA ARG A 276 7.50 1.13 -11.91
C ARG A 276 6.19 1.08 -12.68
N PHE A 277 6.21 0.52 -13.89
CA PHE A 277 5.00 0.35 -14.70
C PHE A 277 4.16 -0.84 -14.21
N GLU A 278 4.77 -1.96 -13.82
CA GLU A 278 4.06 -3.06 -13.15
C GLU A 278 3.37 -2.58 -11.86
N ARG A 279 4.04 -1.72 -11.11
CA ARG A 279 3.48 -1.13 -9.89
C ARG A 279 2.20 -0.33 -10.15
N ILE A 280 2.14 0.43 -11.26
CA ILE A 280 0.94 1.16 -11.66
C ILE A 280 -0.22 0.18 -11.88
N ALA A 281 0.00 -0.93 -12.60
CA ALA A 281 -1.02 -1.95 -12.84
C ALA A 281 -1.51 -2.58 -11.52
N THR A 282 -0.58 -2.86 -10.60
CA THR A 282 -0.91 -3.36 -9.26
C THR A 282 -1.80 -2.39 -8.49
N HIS A 283 -1.48 -1.10 -8.51
CA HIS A 283 -2.31 -0.08 -7.86
C HIS A 283 -3.72 -0.03 -8.47
N TYR A 284 -3.86 -0.13 -9.79
CA TYR A 284 -5.18 -0.16 -10.42
C TYR A 284 -6.03 -1.33 -9.92
N ARG A 285 -5.46 -2.53 -9.84
CA ARG A 285 -6.16 -3.72 -9.32
C ARG A 285 -6.56 -3.56 -7.86
N THR A 286 -5.66 -2.99 -7.05
CA THR A 286 -5.92 -2.69 -5.64
C THR A 286 -7.11 -1.76 -5.49
N PHE A 287 -7.12 -0.65 -6.22
CA PHE A 287 -8.20 0.33 -6.16
C PHE A 287 -9.50 -0.17 -6.79
N ALA A 288 -9.44 -1.01 -7.82
CA ALA A 288 -10.61 -1.71 -8.32
C ALA A 288 -11.26 -2.61 -7.25
N GLY A 289 -10.43 -3.31 -6.47
CA GLY A 289 -10.88 -4.08 -5.30
C GLY A 289 -11.55 -3.19 -4.25
N HIS A 290 -10.97 -2.04 -3.96
CA HIS A 290 -11.54 -1.06 -3.00
C HIS A 290 -12.91 -0.55 -3.47
N ILE A 291 -13.05 -0.16 -4.73
CA ILE A 291 -14.34 0.29 -5.30
C ILE A 291 -15.40 -0.82 -5.22
N ARG A 292 -15.04 -2.08 -5.50
CA ARG A 292 -15.96 -3.22 -5.36
C ARG A 292 -16.41 -3.40 -3.90
N GLY A 293 -15.50 -3.24 -2.93
CA GLY A 293 -15.82 -3.25 -1.51
C GLY A 293 -16.81 -2.15 -1.12
N MET A 294 -16.61 -0.93 -1.61
CA MET A 294 -17.54 0.19 -1.43
C MET A 294 -18.94 -0.15 -1.97
N THR A 295 -19.02 -0.71 -3.17
CA THR A 295 -20.30 -1.08 -3.80
C THR A 295 -21.07 -2.08 -2.95
N GLN A 296 -20.39 -3.06 -2.36
CA GLN A 296 -20.99 -4.04 -1.45
C GLN A 296 -21.47 -3.37 -0.16
N ALA A 297 -20.68 -2.47 0.42
CA ALA A 297 -21.04 -1.72 1.62
C ALA A 297 -22.25 -0.81 1.39
N PHE A 298 -22.31 -0.12 0.27
CA PHE A 298 -23.47 0.71 -0.11
C PHE A 298 -24.73 -0.15 -0.30
N ALA A 299 -24.63 -1.32 -0.93
CA ALA A 299 -25.75 -2.24 -1.10
C ALA A 299 -26.25 -2.82 0.23
N ALA A 300 -25.37 -3.02 1.20
CA ALA A 300 -25.72 -3.52 2.53
C ALA A 300 -26.30 -2.43 3.46
N GLY A 301 -26.42 -1.17 2.99
CA GLY A 301 -26.93 -0.05 3.79
C GLY A 301 -25.96 0.40 4.90
N VAL A 302 -24.69 0.03 4.82
CA VAL A 302 -23.63 0.38 5.79
C VAL A 302 -23.09 1.79 5.51
N SER A 303 -23.73 2.55 4.64
CA SER A 303 -23.38 3.95 4.40
C SER A 303 -23.70 4.76 5.67
N ARG A 304 -22.71 4.93 6.54
CA ARG A 304 -22.80 5.89 7.66
C ARG A 304 -22.48 7.28 7.10
N VAL A 305 -23.52 8.11 7.08
CA VAL A 305 -23.45 9.56 6.92
C VAL A 305 -22.58 10.16 8.02
#